data_59b3de2b9d6e93d3620ccc103d6b1168
#
_entry.id   59b3de2b9d6e93d3620ccc103d6b1168
#
_cell.length_a   1.000
_cell.length_b   1.000
_cell.length_c   1.000
_cell.angle_alpha   90.00
_cell.angle_beta   90.00
_cell.angle_gamma   90.00
#
_symmetry.space_group_name_H-M   'P 1'
#
loop_
_entity.id
_entity.type
_entity.pdbx_description
1 polymer ?
#
loop_
_entity_poly.entity_id
_entity_poly.type
_entity_poly.pdbx_seq_one_letter_code
_entity_poly.pdbx_strand_id
1 'polypeptide(L)'
;LIVDNGAIVEKDGNEGVYIKNKNGRYIFKRIKVISTDGEESVIEDASFTDEDGNQVDTVDVYDEVLKHPESVLEKDLEQEKNSKQGEGA
;
A
#
# COMPACT_ATOMS: atom_id res chain seq x y z
N LEU A 1 -1.72 9.88 -9.69
CA LEU A 1 -1.88 10.21 -8.26
C LEU A 1 -0.56 10.67 -7.68
N ILE A 2 -0.64 11.44 -6.63
CA ILE A 2 0.55 11.95 -5.95
C ILE A 2 0.46 11.54 -4.49
N VAL A 3 1.56 11.01 -3.96
CA VAL A 3 1.64 10.66 -2.55
C VAL A 3 2.91 11.26 -1.96
N ASP A 4 2.89 11.51 -0.66
CA ASP A 4 4.10 11.95 0.05
C ASP A 4 5.09 10.81 0.09
N ASN A 5 6.36 11.10 -0.12
CA ASN A 5 7.38 10.06 -0.05
C ASN A 5 7.44 9.42 1.33
N GLY A 6 7.10 10.17 2.37
CA GLY A 6 7.07 9.63 3.73
C GLY A 6 6.00 8.57 3.94
N ALA A 7 5.03 8.46 3.04
CA ALA A 7 3.99 7.44 3.13
C ALA A 7 4.41 6.13 2.46
N ILE A 8 5.48 6.14 1.68
CA ILE A 8 5.90 4.97 0.92
C ILE A 8 6.72 4.05 1.82
N VAL A 9 6.37 2.78 1.84
CA VAL A 9 7.10 1.77 2.62
C VAL A 9 7.47 0.63 1.70
N GLU A 10 8.45 -0.15 2.13
CA GLU A 10 8.86 -1.32 1.38
C GLU A 10 8.48 -2.55 2.17
N LYS A 11 7.84 -3.51 1.53
CA LYS A 11 7.43 -4.73 2.17
C LYS A 11 7.65 -5.87 1.19
N ASP A 12 8.43 -6.87 1.60
CA ASP A 12 8.73 -8.04 0.78
C ASP A 12 9.31 -7.65 -0.59
N GLY A 13 10.12 -6.59 -0.61
CA GLY A 13 10.77 -6.15 -1.83
C GLY A 13 9.93 -5.27 -2.73
N ASN A 14 8.72 -4.91 -2.29
CA ASN A 14 7.83 -4.08 -3.09
C ASN A 14 7.54 -2.76 -2.39
N GLU A 15 7.55 -1.68 -3.14
CA GLU A 15 7.14 -0.40 -2.60
C GLU A 15 5.63 -0.32 -2.55
N GLY A 16 5.10 0.33 -1.55
CA GLY A 16 3.66 0.49 -1.43
C GLY A 16 3.30 1.49 -0.37
N VAL A 17 2.01 1.63 -0.15
CA VAL A 17 1.46 2.51 0.88
C VAL A 17 0.37 1.74 1.61
N TYR A 18 0.01 2.24 2.79
CA TYR A 18 -1.12 1.68 3.51
C TYR A 18 -2.35 2.52 3.23
N ILE A 19 -3.46 1.86 2.95
CA ILE A 19 -4.73 2.54 2.77
C ILE A 19 -5.73 2.00 3.79
N LYS A 20 -6.70 2.82 4.14
CA LYS A 20 -7.68 2.46 5.15
C LYS A 20 -8.84 1.73 4.48
N ASN A 21 -9.19 0.57 5.01
CA ASN A 21 -10.29 -0.19 4.43
C ASN A 21 -11.60 0.16 5.15
N LYS A 22 -12.69 -0.52 4.77
CA LYS A 22 -14.00 -0.22 5.32
C LYS A 22 -14.09 -0.49 6.80
N ASN A 23 -13.27 -1.37 7.32
CA ASN A 23 -13.29 -1.72 8.74
C ASN A 23 -12.45 -0.80 9.59
N GLY A 24 -11.86 0.23 8.99
CA GLY A 24 -10.99 1.15 9.72
C GLY A 24 -9.59 0.63 9.91
N ARG A 25 -9.24 -0.47 9.26
CA ARG A 25 -7.90 -1.03 9.33
C ARG A 25 -7.12 -0.67 8.10
N TYR A 26 -5.80 -0.84 8.16
CA TYR A 26 -4.94 -0.46 7.05
C TYR A 26 -4.47 -1.70 6.31
N ILE A 27 -4.46 -1.63 4.99
CA ILE A 27 -3.92 -2.70 4.16
C ILE A 27 -2.82 -2.15 3.29
N PHE A 28 -1.85 -2.99 2.97
CA PHE A 28 -0.73 -2.61 2.13
C PHE A 28 -1.15 -2.70 0.67
N LYS A 29 -0.91 -1.63 -0.09
CA LYS A 29 -1.15 -1.64 -1.53
C LYS A 29 0.16 -1.36 -2.24
N ARG A 30 0.56 -2.23 -3.14
CA ARG A 30 1.73 -2.00 -3.97
C ARG A 30 1.49 -0.79 -4.84
N ILE A 31 2.54 -0.01 -5.08
CA ILE A 31 2.46 1.14 -5.98
C ILE A 31 3.53 1.02 -7.04
N LYS A 32 3.36 1.76 -8.11
CA LYS A 32 4.40 1.93 -9.12
C LYS A 32 4.69 3.42 -9.21
N VAL A 33 5.91 3.80 -8.87
CA VAL A 33 6.31 5.20 -8.90
C VAL A 33 6.66 5.56 -10.33
N ILE A 34 6.05 6.61 -10.84
CA ILE A 34 6.33 7.13 -12.17
C ILE A 34 7.45 8.15 -12.10
N SER A 35 7.39 9.03 -11.12
CA SER A 35 8.44 10.02 -10.91
C SER A 35 8.41 10.52 -9.48
N THR A 36 9.50 11.11 -9.03
CA THR A 36 9.58 11.62 -7.67
C THR A 36 10.40 12.90 -7.70
N ASP A 37 10.10 13.81 -6.77
CA ASP A 37 10.86 15.05 -6.68
C ASP A 37 11.55 15.20 -5.32
N GLY A 38 11.61 14.17 -4.53
CA GLY A 38 12.27 14.22 -3.22
C GLY A 38 11.30 14.42 -2.07
N GLU A 39 10.10 14.93 -2.32
CA GLU A 39 9.08 15.09 -1.29
C GLU A 39 7.83 14.31 -1.64
N GLU A 40 7.49 14.29 -2.91
CA GLU A 40 6.28 13.64 -3.38
C GLU A 40 6.60 12.75 -4.56
N SER A 41 5.79 11.75 -4.77
CA SER A 41 5.93 10.86 -5.91
C SER A 41 4.62 10.78 -6.67
N VAL A 42 4.74 10.72 -7.98
CA VAL A 42 3.60 10.45 -8.86
C VAL A 42 3.55 8.94 -9.04
N ILE A 43 2.40 8.35 -8.83
CA ILE A 43 2.24 6.90 -8.90
C ILE A 43 1.10 6.57 -9.85
N GLU A 44 1.09 5.32 -10.34
CA GLU A 44 0.02 4.84 -11.20
C GLU A 44 -1.29 4.81 -10.41
N ASP A 45 -2.39 4.90 -11.15
CA ASP A 45 -3.72 5.01 -10.60
C ASP A 45 -4.46 3.71 -10.85
N ALA A 46 -5.07 3.16 -9.81
CA ALA A 46 -5.96 2.00 -9.84
C ALA A 46 -5.29 0.68 -10.15
N SER A 47 -4.45 0.59 -11.15
CA SER A 47 -3.74 -0.65 -11.45
C SER A 47 -2.50 -0.37 -12.26
N PHE A 48 -1.58 -1.32 -12.27
CA PHE A 48 -0.38 -1.24 -13.12
C PHE A 48 0.05 -2.65 -13.49
N THR A 49 0.93 -2.75 -14.46
CA THR A 49 1.49 -4.04 -14.87
C THR A 49 2.88 -4.14 -14.26
N ASP A 50 3.16 -5.24 -13.54
CA ASP A 50 4.46 -5.41 -12.90
C ASP A 50 5.47 -5.95 -13.89
N GLU A 51 6.71 -6.19 -13.44
CA GLU A 51 7.75 -6.62 -14.33
C GLU A 51 7.54 -8.01 -14.86
N ASP A 52 6.68 -8.81 -14.26
CA ASP A 52 6.37 -10.14 -14.75
C ASP A 52 5.16 -10.14 -15.68
N GLY A 53 4.62 -8.97 -15.97
CA GLY A 53 3.47 -8.86 -16.86
C GLY A 53 2.14 -9.05 -16.18
N ASN A 54 2.11 -9.09 -14.85
CA ASN A 54 0.87 -9.30 -14.11
C ASN A 54 0.21 -7.97 -13.80
N GLN A 55 -1.11 -7.98 -13.81
CA GLN A 55 -1.87 -6.80 -13.44
C GLN A 55 -1.96 -6.72 -11.93
N VAL A 56 -1.63 -5.59 -11.36
CA VAL A 56 -1.61 -5.38 -9.92
C VAL A 56 -2.54 -4.24 -9.56
N ASP A 57 -3.47 -4.48 -8.64
CA ASP A 57 -4.34 -3.42 -8.14
C ASP A 57 -3.52 -2.47 -7.27
N THR A 58 -3.76 -1.18 -7.40
CA THR A 58 -3.05 -0.19 -6.62
C THR A 58 -4.02 0.87 -6.12
N VAL A 59 -3.48 1.92 -5.56
CA VAL A 59 -4.24 3.00 -4.96
C VAL A 59 -5.04 3.73 -6.02
N ASP A 60 -6.27 4.11 -5.72
CA ASP A 60 -7.01 4.97 -6.62
C ASP A 60 -7.43 6.26 -5.91
N VAL A 61 -8.06 7.14 -6.64
CA VAL A 61 -8.33 8.49 -6.15
C VAL A 61 -9.24 8.52 -4.93
N TYR A 62 -9.99 7.45 -4.70
CA TYR A 62 -10.90 7.40 -3.56
C TYR A 62 -10.27 6.80 -2.31
N ASP A 63 -9.07 6.27 -2.41
CA ASP A 63 -8.43 5.63 -1.27
C ASP A 63 -7.82 6.66 -0.34
N GLU A 64 -7.87 6.35 0.95
CA GLU A 64 -7.26 7.20 1.96
C GLU A 64 -5.90 6.63 2.32
N VAL A 65 -4.84 7.34 1.98
CA VAL A 65 -3.47 6.87 2.19
C VAL A 65 -2.97 7.35 3.55
N LEU A 66 -2.35 6.43 4.28
CA LEU A 66 -1.77 6.74 5.57
C LEU A 66 -0.45 7.48 5.35
N LYS A 67 -0.34 8.71 5.88
CA LYS A 67 0.83 9.55 5.65
C LYS A 67 2.00 9.22 6.54
N HIS A 68 1.74 8.62 7.70
CA HIS A 68 2.79 8.34 8.68
C HIS A 68 2.75 6.87 9.05
N PRO A 69 3.21 5.99 8.15
CA PRO A 69 3.11 4.55 8.38
C PRO A 69 3.89 4.08 9.61
N GLU A 70 4.89 4.86 10.03
CA GLU A 70 5.65 4.47 11.19
C GLU A 70 4.83 4.53 12.47
N SER A 71 3.68 5.20 12.45
CA SER A 71 2.85 5.31 13.64
C SER A 71 1.78 4.24 13.72
N VAL A 72 1.71 3.34 12.73
CA VAL A 72 0.69 2.31 12.71
C VAL A 72 1.08 1.16 13.62
N LEU A 73 0.15 0.73 14.45
CA LEU A 73 0.37 -0.44 15.29
C LEU A 73 -0.02 -1.67 14.52
N GLU A 74 0.64 -2.77 14.82
CA GLU A 74 0.38 -4.00 14.09
C GLU A 74 -1.08 -4.39 14.16
N LYS A 75 -1.75 -4.13 15.25
CA LYS A 75 -3.16 -4.49 15.38
C LYS A 75 -4.06 -3.69 14.46
N ASP A 76 -3.56 -2.56 13.92
CA ASP A 76 -4.35 -1.75 13.01
C ASP A 76 -4.21 -2.20 11.57
N LEU A 77 -3.37 -3.19 11.30
CA LEU A 77 -3.20 -3.68 9.95
C LEU A 77 -4.14 -4.83 9.68
N GLU A 78 -4.60 -4.93 8.47
CA GLU A 78 -5.41 -6.06 8.04
C GLU A 78 -4.52 -7.28 7.97
N GLN A 79 -4.93 -8.38 8.61
CA GLN A 79 -4.10 -9.57 8.66
C GLN A 79 -4.53 -10.51 7.57
N GLU A 80 -3.81 -10.48 6.46
CA GLU A 80 -4.14 -11.32 5.40
C GLU A 80 -3.96 -12.73 5.69
N LYS A 81 -2.95 -13.09 6.39
CA LYS A 81 -2.71 -14.43 6.60
C LYS A 81 -3.37 -14.97 7.75
N ASN A 82 -4.02 -14.28 8.33
CA ASN A 82 -4.65 -14.74 9.35
C ASN A 82 -5.43 -15.76 9.14
N SER A 83 -5.47 -15.79 8.22
CA SER A 83 -6.09 -16.67 7.92
C SER A 83 -5.44 -17.80 7.99
N LYS A 84 -4.78 -17.91 8.04
CA LYS A 84 -4.22 -18.84 8.16
C LYS A 84 -3.80 -19.24 9.19
N GLN A 85 -3.93 -18.80 9.50
CA GLN A 85 -3.74 -19.10 10.36
C GLN A 85 -4.09 -19.58 10.99
N GLY A 86 -4.33 -19.55 10.49
CA GLY A 86 -4.71 -19.97 11.07
C GLY A 86 -4.79 -20.45 11.44
N GLU A 87 -4.69 -20.35 11.32
CA GLU A 87 -4.81 -20.75 11.87
C GLU A 87 -4.91 -21.23 12.33
N GLY A 88 -4.94 -21.28 12.15
CA GLY A 88 -5.08 -21.70 12.66
C GLY A 88 -5.07 -22.11 12.93
N ALA A 89 -5.05 -22.25 12.88
CA ALA A 89 -5.17 -22.58 13.25
C ALA A 89 -5.40 -22.77 13.55
#